data_31b1906cdde36d9d337f4dc8edf4ceb7
#
_entry.id   31b1906cdde36d9d337f4dc8edf4ceb7
#
_cell.length_a   1.000
_cell.length_b   1.000
_cell.length_c   1.000
_cell.angle_alpha   90.00
_cell.angle_beta   90.00
_cell.angle_gamma   90.00
#
_symmetry.space_group_name_H-M   'P 1'
#
loop_
_entity.id
_entity.type
_entity.pdbx_description
1 polymer ?
#
loop_
_entity_poly.entity_id
_entity_poly.type
_entity_poly.pdbx_seq_one_letter_code
_entity_poly.pdbx_strand_id
1 'polypeptide(L)'
;MTGYCFTSGEELIAICKKEGLTISEVMLRRQQELSDDTAENILKELKTTLHAMKRSVEEGLTEELESVSGLSGGDAMRLNDRAEKNALSGTLAAKAAAASMAVVEVNAAMGRIVAAPTAGASGILPGVLFTCAGERGWNDEKLLSGLLTAGAIGSIIAANASISGAEHGCQAETGSAAAMAVLRSIIVVRMSSMLRNLTMIPAISSPSRMGRMEASRANPLIS
;
A
#
# COMPACT_ATOMS: atom_id res chain seq x y z
N MET A 1 2.85 17.19 -22.83
CA MET A 1 2.20 16.34 -21.81
C MET A 1 2.59 14.90 -22.13
N THR A 2 3.12 14.20 -21.18
CA THR A 2 3.51 12.79 -21.31
C THR A 2 2.27 11.95 -21.60
N GLY A 3 2.37 10.96 -22.50
CA GLY A 3 1.22 10.17 -22.94
C GLY A 3 0.60 9.29 -21.86
N TYR A 4 1.32 9.06 -20.75
CA TYR A 4 0.93 8.18 -19.64
C TYR A 4 0.69 8.93 -18.32
N CYS A 5 0.46 10.24 -18.35
CA CYS A 5 0.13 11.02 -17.15
C CYS A 5 -1.32 10.79 -16.74
N PHE A 6 -1.56 10.52 -15.46
CA PHE A 6 -2.89 10.36 -14.85
C PHE A 6 -2.87 10.88 -13.41
N THR A 7 -3.99 11.42 -12.96
CA THR A 7 -4.24 11.91 -11.60
C THR A 7 -5.48 11.26 -10.99
N SER A 8 -6.27 10.55 -11.79
CA SER A 8 -7.48 9.86 -11.34
C SER A 8 -7.53 8.41 -11.82
N GLY A 9 -8.36 7.60 -11.17
CA GLY A 9 -8.62 6.23 -11.59
C GLY A 9 -9.29 6.13 -12.97
N GLU A 10 -10.13 7.11 -13.30
CA GLU A 10 -10.81 7.17 -14.60
C GLU A 10 -9.82 7.41 -15.74
N GLU A 11 -8.87 8.35 -15.55
CA GLU A 11 -7.80 8.61 -16.52
C GLU A 11 -6.90 7.38 -16.70
N LEU A 12 -6.49 6.73 -15.60
CA LEU A 12 -5.69 5.51 -15.65
C LEU A 12 -6.39 4.40 -16.44
N ILE A 13 -7.67 4.17 -16.17
CA ILE A 13 -8.47 3.15 -16.89
C ILE A 13 -8.64 3.52 -18.36
N ALA A 14 -8.83 4.80 -18.68
CA ALA A 14 -8.94 5.27 -20.05
C ALA A 14 -7.65 5.00 -20.84
N ILE A 15 -6.48 5.27 -20.24
CA ILE A 15 -5.17 4.96 -20.84
C ILE A 15 -5.02 3.44 -21.03
N CYS A 16 -5.32 2.64 -20.01
CA CYS A 16 -5.26 1.18 -20.12
C CYS A 16 -6.12 0.64 -21.28
N LYS A 17 -7.34 1.15 -21.44
CA LYS A 17 -8.25 0.74 -22.51
C LYS A 17 -7.76 1.19 -23.88
N LYS A 18 -7.29 2.42 -24.01
CA LYS A 18 -6.83 3.02 -25.27
C LYS A 18 -5.59 2.30 -25.80
N GLU A 19 -4.62 2.05 -24.93
CA GLU A 19 -3.33 1.47 -25.30
C GLU A 19 -3.31 -0.07 -25.22
N GLY A 20 -4.37 -0.72 -24.68
CA GLY A 20 -4.43 -2.15 -24.47
C GLY A 20 -3.45 -2.66 -23.40
N LEU A 21 -3.07 -1.80 -22.46
CA LEU A 21 -2.06 -2.07 -21.43
C LEU A 21 -2.69 -2.36 -20.07
N THR A 22 -1.96 -3.11 -19.25
CA THR A 22 -2.28 -3.28 -17.83
C THR A 22 -1.90 -2.05 -17.02
N ILE A 23 -2.44 -1.91 -15.81
CA ILE A 23 -2.09 -0.79 -14.90
C ILE A 23 -0.58 -0.77 -14.61
N SER A 24 0.04 -1.94 -14.41
CA SER A 24 1.48 -2.03 -14.17
C SER A 24 2.31 -1.58 -15.37
N GLU A 25 1.89 -1.89 -16.59
CA GLU A 25 2.57 -1.44 -17.81
C GLU A 25 2.41 0.06 -18.03
N VAL A 26 1.22 0.61 -17.78
CA VAL A 26 1.00 2.07 -17.83
C VAL A 26 1.88 2.77 -16.81
N MET A 27 1.96 2.25 -15.57
CA MET A 27 2.82 2.83 -14.54
C MET A 27 4.30 2.75 -14.90
N LEU A 28 4.76 1.64 -15.48
CA LEU A 28 6.14 1.50 -15.95
C LEU A 28 6.47 2.52 -17.03
N ARG A 29 5.59 2.70 -18.03
CA ARG A 29 5.77 3.70 -19.09
C ARG A 29 5.76 5.13 -18.55
N ARG A 30 4.85 5.41 -17.60
CA ARG A 30 4.85 6.70 -16.91
C ARG A 30 6.18 6.97 -16.20
N GLN A 31 6.73 5.96 -15.52
CA GLN A 31 7.99 6.10 -14.83
C GLN A 31 9.16 6.33 -15.80
N GLN A 32 9.17 5.64 -16.94
CA GLN A 32 10.15 5.87 -18.01
C GLN A 32 10.12 7.33 -18.51
N GLU A 33 8.94 7.88 -18.74
CA GLU A 33 8.77 9.27 -19.18
C GLU A 33 9.20 10.29 -18.12
N LEU A 34 9.01 9.98 -16.83
CA LEU A 34 9.33 10.88 -15.73
C LEU A 34 10.83 10.87 -15.36
N SER A 35 11.49 9.72 -15.44
CA SER A 35 12.88 9.57 -15.06
C SER A 35 13.86 9.62 -16.24
N ASP A 36 13.36 9.62 -17.48
CA ASP A 36 14.17 9.49 -18.70
C ASP A 36 15.09 8.25 -18.66
N ASP A 37 14.58 7.15 -18.11
CA ASP A 37 15.31 5.91 -17.89
C ASP A 37 14.69 4.72 -18.62
N THR A 38 15.45 3.65 -18.78
CA THR A 38 15.00 2.44 -19.46
C THR A 38 14.09 1.60 -18.55
N ALA A 39 13.17 0.84 -19.16
CA ALA A 39 12.34 -0.10 -18.41
C ALA A 39 13.17 -1.12 -17.62
N GLU A 40 14.30 -1.54 -18.15
CA GLU A 40 15.20 -2.51 -17.53
C GLU A 40 15.81 -1.96 -16.24
N ASN A 41 16.32 -0.73 -16.26
CA ASN A 41 16.87 -0.08 -15.09
C ASN A 41 15.81 0.14 -14.01
N ILE A 42 14.63 0.64 -14.39
CA ILE A 42 13.50 0.84 -13.46
C ILE A 42 13.11 -0.49 -12.80
N LEU A 43 12.97 -1.57 -13.57
CA LEU A 43 12.64 -2.89 -13.03
C LEU A 43 13.74 -3.46 -12.14
N LYS A 44 15.02 -3.18 -12.43
CA LYS A 44 16.14 -3.58 -11.58
C LYS A 44 16.12 -2.86 -10.23
N GLU A 45 15.85 -1.56 -10.22
CA GLU A 45 15.69 -0.79 -8.98
C GLU A 45 14.47 -1.26 -8.17
N LEU A 46 13.35 -1.49 -8.87
CA LEU A 46 12.14 -2.01 -8.24
C LEU A 46 12.37 -3.40 -7.65
N LYS A 47 13.16 -4.26 -8.29
CA LYS A 47 13.56 -5.56 -7.75
C LYS A 47 14.40 -5.43 -6.48
N THR A 48 15.30 -4.45 -6.43
CA THR A 48 16.08 -4.15 -5.22
C THR A 48 15.15 -3.72 -4.07
N THR A 49 14.17 -2.88 -4.37
CA THR A 49 13.12 -2.45 -3.43
C THR A 49 12.29 -3.64 -2.95
N LEU A 50 11.85 -4.51 -3.86
CA LEU A 50 11.11 -5.73 -3.54
C LEU A 50 11.89 -6.64 -2.59
N HIS A 51 13.19 -6.83 -2.85
CA HIS A 51 14.05 -7.64 -1.97
C HIS A 51 14.21 -7.02 -0.59
N ALA A 52 14.34 -5.68 -0.48
CA ALA A 52 14.39 -5.01 0.81
C ALA A 52 13.08 -5.18 1.60
N MET A 53 11.91 -5.05 0.94
CA MET A 53 10.62 -5.32 1.54
C MET A 53 10.50 -6.77 2.02
N LYS A 54 10.91 -7.73 1.19
CA LYS A 54 10.85 -9.15 1.52
C LYS A 54 11.73 -9.47 2.73
N ARG A 55 12.95 -8.96 2.72
CA ARG A 55 13.89 -9.15 3.83
C ARG A 55 13.34 -8.59 5.15
N SER A 56 12.73 -7.41 5.16
CA SER A 56 12.15 -6.85 6.38
C SER A 56 10.98 -7.69 6.93
N VAL A 57 10.19 -8.33 6.08
CA VAL A 57 9.16 -9.28 6.53
C VAL A 57 9.80 -10.54 7.11
N GLU A 58 10.78 -11.12 6.42
CA GLU A 58 11.46 -12.34 6.85
C GLU A 58 12.18 -12.12 8.18
N GLU A 59 12.94 -11.04 8.32
CA GLU A 59 13.68 -10.67 9.53
C GLU A 59 12.74 -10.57 10.74
N GLY A 60 11.66 -9.78 10.64
CA GLY A 60 10.72 -9.61 11.75
C GLY A 60 9.84 -10.83 12.06
N LEU A 61 9.75 -11.82 11.16
CA LEU A 61 9.05 -13.08 11.42
C LEU A 61 9.96 -14.16 12.00
N THR A 62 11.29 -14.05 11.87
CA THR A 62 12.25 -15.11 12.25
C THR A 62 13.21 -14.70 13.36
N GLU A 63 13.39 -13.39 13.59
CA GLU A 63 14.30 -12.88 14.62
C GLU A 63 13.51 -12.29 15.80
N GLU A 64 13.95 -12.53 17.02
CA GLU A 64 13.38 -11.88 18.20
C GLU A 64 13.93 -10.45 18.29
N LEU A 65 13.24 -9.54 17.61
CA LEU A 65 13.62 -8.13 17.57
C LEU A 65 13.14 -7.41 18.83
N GLU A 66 13.94 -6.46 19.30
CA GLU A 66 13.58 -5.54 20.37
C GLU A 66 13.69 -4.10 19.87
N SER A 67 12.66 -3.32 20.11
CA SER A 67 12.69 -1.89 19.77
C SER A 67 13.79 -1.15 20.56
N VAL A 68 14.27 -0.04 20.01
CA VAL A 68 15.31 0.78 20.69
C VAL A 68 14.89 1.20 22.13
N SER A 69 13.60 1.32 22.37
CA SER A 69 13.06 1.64 23.71
C SER A 69 12.95 0.43 24.64
N GLY A 70 13.13 -0.78 24.16
CA GLY A 70 12.89 -2.02 24.92
C GLY A 70 11.43 -2.31 25.27
N LEU A 71 10.48 -1.54 24.72
CA LEU A 71 9.06 -1.65 25.09
C LEU A 71 8.25 -2.57 24.17
N SER A 72 8.74 -2.88 22.99
CA SER A 72 8.02 -3.71 22.00
C SER A 72 8.97 -4.57 21.20
N GLY A 73 8.47 -5.69 20.67
CA GLY A 73 9.18 -6.61 19.82
C GLY A 73 8.72 -8.04 19.99
N GLY A 74 8.95 -8.86 18.96
CA GLY A 74 8.62 -10.28 18.92
C GLY A 74 7.11 -10.61 18.83
N ASP A 75 6.23 -9.61 18.73
CA ASP A 75 4.79 -9.83 18.60
C ASP A 75 4.42 -10.39 17.23
N ALA A 76 5.13 -9.96 16.19
CA ALA A 76 4.93 -10.46 14.84
C ALA A 76 5.18 -11.97 14.75
N MET A 77 6.28 -12.45 15.31
CA MET A 77 6.63 -13.86 15.38
C MET A 77 5.58 -14.64 16.16
N ARG A 78 5.19 -14.14 17.35
CA ARG A 78 4.15 -14.78 18.19
C ARG A 78 2.79 -14.86 17.49
N LEU A 79 2.42 -13.81 16.75
CA LEU A 79 1.18 -13.79 15.95
C LEU A 79 1.25 -14.79 14.79
N ASN A 80 2.39 -14.85 14.10
CA ASN A 80 2.60 -15.80 13.00
C ASN A 80 2.47 -17.25 13.45
N ASP A 81 3.06 -17.61 14.59
CA ASP A 81 2.98 -18.96 15.18
C ASP A 81 1.54 -19.35 15.58
N ARG A 82 0.74 -18.34 15.95
CA ARG A 82 -0.68 -18.56 16.29
C ARG A 82 -1.61 -18.54 15.08
N ALA A 83 -1.18 -17.97 13.97
CA ALA A 83 -2.02 -17.80 12.77
C ALA A 83 -2.56 -19.15 12.25
N GLU A 84 -1.82 -20.24 12.40
CA GLU A 84 -2.22 -21.59 12.00
C GLU A 84 -3.07 -22.32 13.06
N LYS A 85 -3.13 -21.79 14.28
CA LYS A 85 -3.78 -22.41 15.44
C LYS A 85 -5.05 -21.66 15.87
N ASN A 86 -6.10 -21.64 15.05
CA ASN A 86 -7.39 -21.03 15.40
C ASN A 86 -7.43 -19.48 15.39
N ALA A 87 -6.89 -18.82 14.38
CA ALA A 87 -7.07 -17.39 14.20
C ALA A 87 -8.56 -17.03 13.89
N LEU A 88 -9.17 -16.21 14.74
CA LEU A 88 -10.57 -15.73 14.54
C LEU A 88 -10.77 -15.02 13.19
N SER A 89 -9.73 -14.35 12.69
CA SER A 89 -9.74 -13.67 11.38
C SER A 89 -9.48 -14.59 10.19
N GLY A 90 -9.20 -15.88 10.44
CA GLY A 90 -8.71 -16.83 9.45
C GLY A 90 -7.20 -16.73 9.25
N THR A 91 -6.59 -17.85 8.83
CA THR A 91 -5.13 -18.03 8.74
C THR A 91 -4.46 -16.97 7.84
N LEU A 92 -5.03 -16.68 6.66
CA LEU A 92 -4.45 -15.75 5.70
C LEU A 92 -4.38 -14.32 6.25
N ALA A 93 -5.47 -13.85 6.86
CA ALA A 93 -5.53 -12.51 7.44
C ALA A 93 -4.58 -12.37 8.65
N ALA A 94 -4.49 -13.41 9.49
CA ALA A 94 -3.56 -13.43 10.62
C ALA A 94 -2.10 -13.42 10.16
N LYS A 95 -1.74 -14.20 9.15
CA LYS A 95 -0.39 -14.17 8.54
C LYS A 95 -0.07 -12.83 7.91
N ALA A 96 -1.02 -12.20 7.20
CA ALA A 96 -0.81 -10.87 6.63
C ALA A 96 -0.62 -9.81 7.71
N ALA A 97 -1.36 -9.91 8.82
CA ALA A 97 -1.18 -9.03 9.99
C ALA A 97 0.20 -9.24 10.63
N ALA A 98 0.61 -10.49 10.86
CA ALA A 98 1.93 -10.82 11.41
C ALA A 98 3.06 -10.29 10.51
N ALA A 99 2.98 -10.52 9.20
CA ALA A 99 3.96 -10.02 8.24
C ALA A 99 4.00 -8.48 8.19
N SER A 100 2.85 -7.82 8.36
CA SER A 100 2.80 -6.34 8.45
C SER A 100 3.45 -5.83 9.74
N MET A 101 3.19 -6.49 10.88
CA MET A 101 3.81 -6.16 12.17
C MET A 101 5.31 -6.38 12.13
N ALA A 102 5.79 -7.44 11.48
CA ALA A 102 7.20 -7.76 11.31
C ALA A 102 8.00 -6.57 10.76
N VAL A 103 7.51 -5.91 9.71
CA VAL A 103 8.16 -4.73 9.13
C VAL A 103 8.19 -3.55 10.11
N VAL A 104 7.12 -3.39 10.90
CA VAL A 104 7.05 -2.31 11.91
C VAL A 104 8.04 -2.59 13.06
N GLU A 105 8.20 -3.83 13.48
CA GLU A 105 9.18 -4.22 14.48
C GLU A 105 10.62 -4.04 13.98
N VAL A 106 10.91 -4.42 12.73
CA VAL A 106 12.21 -4.13 12.08
C VAL A 106 12.49 -2.61 12.08
N ASN A 107 11.48 -1.78 11.74
CA ASN A 107 11.63 -0.33 11.79
C ASN A 107 11.89 0.19 13.22
N ALA A 108 11.19 -0.35 14.22
CA ALA A 108 11.36 0.03 15.63
C ALA A 108 12.71 -0.42 16.21
N ALA A 109 13.31 -1.47 15.66
CA ALA A 109 14.66 -1.94 15.96
C ALA A 109 15.76 -1.25 15.11
N MET A 110 15.43 -0.17 14.37
CA MET A 110 16.32 0.57 13.47
C MET A 110 16.83 -0.26 12.27
N GLY A 111 16.14 -1.30 11.91
CA GLY A 111 16.41 -2.09 10.73
C GLY A 111 15.99 -1.38 9.43
N ARG A 112 16.31 -2.00 8.30
CA ARG A 112 16.02 -1.41 6.97
C ARG A 112 14.63 -1.78 6.48
N ILE A 113 13.79 -0.77 6.25
CA ILE A 113 12.44 -0.92 5.67
C ILE A 113 12.30 -0.07 4.40
N VAL A 114 11.19 -0.27 3.69
CA VAL A 114 10.78 0.58 2.56
C VAL A 114 9.50 1.30 2.93
N ALA A 115 9.49 2.62 2.86
CA ALA A 115 8.28 3.41 3.08
C ALA A 115 7.26 3.15 1.96
N ALA A 116 5.99 2.81 2.32
CA ALA A 116 4.95 2.50 1.36
C ALA A 116 3.53 2.78 1.93
N PRO A 117 2.99 4.01 1.79
CA PRO A 117 3.60 5.22 1.27
C PRO A 117 4.53 5.93 2.25
N THR A 118 4.41 5.66 3.56
CA THR A 118 5.19 6.26 4.65
C THR A 118 5.86 5.20 5.49
N ALA A 119 6.79 5.57 6.37
CA ALA A 119 7.46 4.65 7.28
C ALA A 119 6.46 4.04 8.29
N GLY A 120 5.48 4.83 8.78
CA GLY A 120 4.47 4.36 9.73
C GLY A 120 3.53 3.29 9.18
N ALA A 121 3.28 3.31 7.87
CA ALA A 121 2.44 2.33 7.18
C ALA A 121 3.23 1.30 6.35
N SER A 122 4.55 1.28 6.46
CA SER A 122 5.49 0.51 5.62
C SER A 122 5.26 -1.00 5.61
N GLY A 123 4.62 -1.54 6.65
CA GLY A 123 4.37 -2.97 6.79
C GLY A 123 3.15 -3.47 6.00
N ILE A 124 2.16 -2.62 5.73
CA ILE A 124 0.87 -3.06 5.18
C ILE A 124 1.03 -3.64 3.77
N LEU A 125 1.68 -2.91 2.88
CA LEU A 125 1.87 -3.35 1.49
C LEU A 125 2.69 -4.65 1.40
N PRO A 126 3.90 -4.76 1.96
CA PRO A 126 4.67 -6.00 1.90
C PRO A 126 4.01 -7.15 2.65
N GLY A 127 3.40 -6.91 3.82
CA GLY A 127 2.71 -7.94 4.59
C GLY A 127 1.60 -8.62 3.79
N VAL A 128 0.73 -7.85 3.14
CA VAL A 128 -0.33 -8.39 2.28
C VAL A 128 0.25 -9.02 1.01
N LEU A 129 1.21 -8.33 0.35
CA LEU A 129 1.77 -8.77 -0.92
C LEU A 129 2.45 -10.14 -0.80
N PHE A 130 3.36 -10.31 0.18
CA PHE A 130 4.12 -11.56 0.33
C PHE A 130 3.28 -12.68 0.91
N THR A 131 2.33 -12.39 1.80
CA THR A 131 1.39 -13.41 2.30
C THR A 131 0.52 -13.95 1.16
N CYS A 132 -0.03 -13.07 0.32
CA CYS A 132 -0.80 -13.50 -0.84
C CYS A 132 0.06 -14.22 -1.90
N ALA A 133 1.31 -13.81 -2.05
CA ALA A 133 2.25 -14.45 -2.97
C ALA A 133 2.59 -15.88 -2.53
N GLY A 134 2.85 -16.08 -1.24
CA GLY A 134 3.11 -17.40 -0.67
C GLY A 134 1.93 -18.35 -0.86
N GLU A 135 0.71 -17.89 -0.55
CA GLU A 135 -0.51 -18.68 -0.69
C GLU A 135 -0.81 -19.07 -2.15
N ARG A 136 -0.47 -18.21 -3.10
CA ARG A 136 -0.82 -18.37 -4.53
C ARG A 136 0.33 -18.78 -5.41
N GLY A 137 1.53 -18.98 -4.88
CA GLY A 137 2.73 -19.33 -5.64
C GLY A 137 3.12 -18.27 -6.69
N TRP A 138 3.08 -16.97 -6.33
CA TRP A 138 3.48 -15.91 -7.25
C TRP A 138 4.99 -15.83 -7.39
N ASN A 139 5.44 -15.65 -8.63
CA ASN A 139 6.83 -15.39 -8.95
C ASN A 139 7.18 -13.90 -8.84
N ASP A 140 8.47 -13.58 -8.95
CA ASP A 140 8.98 -12.21 -8.87
C ASP A 140 8.34 -11.27 -9.89
N GLU A 141 8.04 -11.71 -11.11
CA GLU A 141 7.42 -10.89 -12.15
C GLU A 141 6.03 -10.41 -11.71
N LYS A 142 5.24 -11.31 -11.11
CA LYS A 142 3.94 -10.96 -10.54
C LYS A 142 4.07 -10.01 -9.36
N LEU A 143 5.09 -10.19 -8.53
CA LEU A 143 5.37 -9.28 -7.42
C LEU A 143 5.75 -7.88 -7.89
N LEU A 144 6.63 -7.77 -8.89
CA LEU A 144 7.03 -6.50 -9.50
C LEU A 144 5.84 -5.79 -10.16
N SER A 145 5.04 -6.52 -10.95
CA SER A 145 3.79 -5.98 -11.50
C SER A 145 2.83 -5.49 -10.40
N GLY A 146 2.84 -6.16 -9.24
CA GLY A 146 2.09 -5.73 -8.06
C GLY A 146 2.56 -4.42 -7.47
N LEU A 147 3.86 -4.26 -7.30
CA LEU A 147 4.44 -3.01 -6.81
C LEU A 147 4.17 -1.85 -7.76
N LEU A 148 4.29 -2.05 -9.08
CA LEU A 148 3.92 -1.03 -10.07
C LEU A 148 2.44 -0.64 -9.96
N THR A 149 1.55 -1.62 -9.82
CA THR A 149 0.12 -1.35 -9.62
C THR A 149 -0.15 -0.59 -8.33
N ALA A 150 0.48 -1.00 -7.22
CA ALA A 150 0.39 -0.29 -5.94
C ALA A 150 0.92 1.14 -6.05
N GLY A 151 2.02 1.35 -6.77
CA GLY A 151 2.59 2.66 -7.06
C GLY A 151 1.63 3.57 -7.86
N ALA A 152 0.93 3.01 -8.85
CA ALA A 152 -0.08 3.75 -9.61
C ALA A 152 -1.23 4.24 -8.71
N ILE A 153 -1.73 3.37 -7.81
CA ILE A 153 -2.77 3.75 -6.85
C ILE A 153 -2.24 4.78 -5.85
N GLY A 154 -1.04 4.55 -5.31
CA GLY A 154 -0.39 5.51 -4.40
C GLY A 154 -0.22 6.89 -5.03
N SER A 155 0.13 6.97 -6.32
CA SER A 155 0.27 8.24 -7.03
C SER A 155 -1.06 8.97 -7.23
N ILE A 156 -2.17 8.24 -7.46
CA ILE A 156 -3.52 8.83 -7.53
C ILE A 156 -3.92 9.37 -6.16
N ILE A 157 -3.69 8.60 -5.09
CA ILE A 157 -4.00 9.06 -3.72
C ILE A 157 -3.19 10.32 -3.39
N ALA A 158 -1.89 10.31 -3.65
CA ALA A 158 -1.01 11.46 -3.39
C ALA A 158 -1.38 12.71 -4.20
N ALA A 159 -1.96 12.56 -5.39
CA ALA A 159 -2.42 13.68 -6.21
C ALA A 159 -3.72 14.31 -5.69
N ASN A 160 -4.57 13.55 -4.97
CA ASN A 160 -5.91 13.98 -4.56
C ASN A 160 -6.11 14.11 -3.06
N ALA A 161 -5.19 13.56 -2.26
CA ALA A 161 -5.27 13.57 -0.81
C ALA A 161 -3.87 13.63 -0.19
N SER A 162 -3.77 14.11 1.05
CA SER A 162 -2.52 13.98 1.78
C SER A 162 -2.34 12.53 2.27
N ILE A 163 -1.13 12.02 2.10
CA ILE A 163 -0.69 10.71 2.62
C ILE A 163 0.07 10.86 3.95
N SER A 164 0.21 12.08 4.44
CA SER A 164 0.99 12.40 5.65
C SER A 164 0.16 12.18 6.91
N GLY A 165 0.62 11.30 7.79
CA GLY A 165 0.04 11.09 9.11
C GLY A 165 0.15 12.33 10.00
N ALA A 166 1.18 13.17 9.79
CA ALA A 166 1.36 14.41 10.54
C ALA A 166 0.31 15.48 10.20
N GLU A 167 -0.19 15.49 8.95
CA GLU A 167 -1.19 16.46 8.49
C GLU A 167 -2.63 15.99 8.70
N HIS A 168 -2.90 14.70 8.42
CA HIS A 168 -4.26 14.15 8.38
C HIS A 168 -4.47 12.93 9.27
N GLY A 169 -3.51 12.64 10.14
CA GLY A 169 -3.55 11.55 11.12
C GLY A 169 -3.19 10.18 10.54
N CYS A 170 -2.97 9.22 11.44
CA CYS A 170 -2.56 7.84 11.09
C CYS A 170 -3.54 7.13 10.16
N GLN A 171 -4.83 7.52 10.14
CA GLN A 171 -5.83 6.91 9.26
C GLN A 171 -5.56 7.22 7.78
N ALA A 172 -5.01 8.39 7.46
CA ALA A 172 -4.63 8.74 6.09
C ALA A 172 -3.48 7.85 5.59
N GLU A 173 -2.47 7.61 6.44
CA GLU A 173 -1.36 6.70 6.13
C GLU A 173 -1.82 5.25 5.93
N THR A 174 -2.50 4.70 6.94
CA THR A 174 -2.91 3.30 6.93
C THR A 174 -3.96 3.03 5.86
N GLY A 175 -4.90 3.95 5.64
CA GLY A 175 -5.90 3.87 4.58
C GLY A 175 -5.28 3.88 3.18
N SER A 176 -4.29 4.74 2.95
CA SER A 176 -3.54 4.79 1.69
C SER A 176 -2.77 3.49 1.43
N ALA A 177 -2.03 3.00 2.43
CA ALA A 177 -1.29 1.75 2.32
C ALA A 177 -2.21 0.54 2.10
N ALA A 178 -3.36 0.49 2.80
CA ALA A 178 -4.37 -0.55 2.61
C ALA A 178 -4.95 -0.52 1.20
N ALA A 179 -5.29 0.66 0.66
CA ALA A 179 -5.77 0.81 -0.71
C ALA A 179 -4.74 0.34 -1.75
N MET A 180 -3.46 0.67 -1.55
CA MET A 180 -2.36 0.19 -2.40
C MET A 180 -2.22 -1.34 -2.36
N ALA A 181 -2.42 -1.96 -1.19
CA ALA A 181 -2.26 -3.40 -1.00
C ALA A 181 -3.46 -4.22 -1.52
N VAL A 182 -4.70 -3.77 -1.28
CA VAL A 182 -5.94 -4.51 -1.58
C VAL A 182 -6.17 -4.68 -3.09
N LEU A 183 -5.93 -3.63 -3.89
CA LEU A 183 -6.21 -3.68 -5.33
C LEU A 183 -5.42 -4.77 -6.06
N ARG A 184 -4.21 -5.09 -5.60
CA ARG A 184 -3.46 -6.22 -6.13
C ARG A 184 -4.12 -7.56 -5.86
N SER A 185 -4.61 -7.77 -4.65
CA SER A 185 -5.25 -9.04 -4.26
C SER A 185 -6.54 -9.30 -5.06
N ILE A 186 -7.25 -8.23 -5.46
CA ILE A 186 -8.49 -8.29 -6.24
C ILE A 186 -8.21 -8.36 -7.75
N ILE A 187 -7.27 -7.59 -8.28
CA ILE A 187 -7.02 -7.48 -9.74
C ILE A 187 -6.50 -8.80 -10.32
N VAL A 188 -5.68 -9.56 -9.60
CA VAL A 188 -5.20 -10.87 -10.07
C VAL A 188 -6.31 -11.91 -10.14
N VAL A 189 -7.38 -11.75 -9.35
CA VAL A 189 -8.50 -12.72 -9.32
C VAL A 189 -9.47 -12.51 -10.48
N ARG A 190 -9.53 -11.33 -11.13
CA ARG A 190 -10.64 -11.03 -12.03
C ARG A 190 -10.34 -10.18 -13.28
N MET A 191 -9.11 -10.08 -13.74
CA MET A 191 -8.80 -9.26 -14.93
C MET A 191 -9.50 -9.73 -16.22
N SER A 192 -9.95 -10.98 -16.30
CA SER A 192 -10.70 -11.47 -17.48
C SER A 192 -12.19 -11.12 -17.48
N SER A 193 -12.80 -10.76 -16.33
CA SER A 193 -14.25 -10.48 -16.24
C SER A 193 -14.61 -9.12 -15.65
N MET A 194 -13.72 -8.43 -14.94
CA MET A 194 -14.04 -7.24 -14.14
C MET A 194 -13.80 -5.91 -14.87
N LEU A 195 -13.06 -5.87 -15.95
CA LEU A 195 -12.99 -4.69 -16.85
C LEU A 195 -14.36 -4.35 -17.47
N ARG A 196 -15.31 -5.28 -17.42
CA ARG A 196 -16.70 -5.04 -17.88
C ARG A 196 -17.63 -4.49 -16.81
N ASN A 197 -17.28 -4.52 -15.51
CA ASN A 197 -18.18 -4.16 -14.41
C ASN A 197 -17.62 -3.12 -13.43
N LEU A 198 -16.53 -2.39 -13.76
CA LEU A 198 -15.95 -1.36 -12.87
C LEU A 198 -16.73 -0.03 -12.89
N THR A 199 -17.97 -0.02 -13.40
CA THR A 199 -18.87 1.14 -13.36
C THR A 199 -19.58 1.33 -12.01
N MET A 200 -19.23 0.54 -10.98
CA MET A 200 -19.87 0.55 -9.67
C MET A 200 -18.93 0.93 -8.51
N ILE A 201 -17.95 1.79 -8.72
CA ILE A 201 -17.41 2.58 -7.62
C ILE A 201 -18.18 3.89 -7.64
N PRO A 202 -19.08 4.17 -6.68
CA PRO A 202 -19.70 5.49 -6.62
C PRO A 202 -18.56 6.49 -6.47
N ALA A 203 -18.57 7.51 -7.31
CA ALA A 203 -17.70 8.66 -7.18
C ALA A 203 -17.76 9.09 -5.71
N ILE A 204 -16.63 9.09 -5.03
CA ILE A 204 -16.50 9.78 -3.75
C ILE A 204 -16.73 11.24 -4.14
N SER A 205 -17.97 11.68 -3.96
CA SER A 205 -18.40 13.02 -4.29
C SER A 205 -17.47 14.01 -3.55
N SER A 206 -17.00 14.99 -4.31
CA SER A 206 -16.23 16.14 -3.91
C SER A 206 -16.55 16.65 -2.50
N PRO A 207 -15.59 17.24 -1.77
CA PRO A 207 -15.80 17.86 -0.47
C PRO A 207 -16.55 19.19 -0.59
N SER A 208 -17.82 19.13 -0.93
CA SER A 208 -18.73 20.26 -0.85
C SER A 208 -19.74 19.98 0.25
N ARG A 209 -19.34 20.19 1.46
CA ARG A 209 -20.12 20.60 2.65
C ARG A 209 -19.34 20.32 3.94
N MET A 210 -18.20 20.93 4.12
CA MET A 210 -17.85 21.34 5.47
C MET A 210 -18.60 22.66 5.71
N GLY A 211 -19.80 22.53 6.30
CA GLY A 211 -20.59 23.64 6.76
C GLY A 211 -19.73 24.53 7.67
N ARG A 212 -19.78 25.82 7.39
CA ARG A 212 -19.34 26.86 8.32
C ARG A 212 -19.97 26.57 9.68
N MET A 213 -19.19 26.08 10.65
CA MET A 213 -19.54 26.24 12.03
C MET A 213 -19.33 27.71 12.37
N GLU A 214 -20.41 28.46 12.34
CA GLU A 214 -20.47 29.80 12.88
C GLU A 214 -20.01 29.79 14.33
N ALA A 215 -18.97 30.58 14.59
CA ALA A 215 -18.62 30.99 15.92
C ALA A 215 -19.80 31.81 16.47
N SER A 216 -20.66 31.18 17.27
CA SER A 216 -21.72 31.85 18.00
C SER A 216 -21.63 31.54 19.48
N ARG A 217 -21.34 32.61 20.17
CA ARG A 217 -21.63 32.90 21.59
C ARG A 217 -20.63 32.43 22.64
N ALA A 218 -19.77 33.39 22.94
CA ALA A 218 -19.28 33.60 24.30
C ALA A 218 -20.40 33.46 25.34
N ASN A 219 -20.19 32.63 26.32
CA ASN A 219 -21.02 32.55 27.52
C ASN A 219 -20.32 33.37 28.62
N PRO A 220 -20.88 34.52 29.08
CA PRO A 220 -20.32 35.26 30.18
C PRO A 220 -20.98 34.78 31.46
N LEU A 221 -20.34 33.91 32.23
CA LEU A 221 -20.63 33.66 33.62
C LEU A 221 -19.51 32.83 34.24
N ILE A 222 -18.53 33.48 34.79
CA ILE A 222 -17.94 33.16 36.09
C ILE A 222 -17.23 34.42 36.57
N SER A 223 -17.88 35.18 37.39
CA SER A 223 -17.28 36.09 38.35
C SER A 223 -16.63 35.33 39.49
#